data_a982fcada7b3e1c4133d77d2e972d6e4
#
_entry.id   a982fcada7b3e1c4133d77d2e972d6e4
#
_cell.length_a   1.000
_cell.length_b   1.000
_cell.length_c   1.000
_cell.angle_alpha   90.00
_cell.angle_beta   90.00
_cell.angle_gamma   90.00
#
_symmetry.space_group_name_H-M   'P 1'
#
loop_
_entity.id
_entity.type
_entity.pdbx_description
1 polymer ?
#
loop_
_entity_poly.entity_id
_entity_poly.type
_entity_poly.pdbx_seq_one_letter_code
_entity_poly.pdbx_strand_id
1 'polypeptide(L)'
;MSIILNRVCRGLFLDSVVLMQISRSIASLEGVEDSALMIGTPSNLDLLDNAGILKDTRRQAVGGDLIIAVRGKDDTTALRAMAKAESLLDQPVTTIKETFELQPRSLRSALASFTDSNMALVSVSGEFAAAEARKALRAGLHVMLFSDNVSVSDEIELKREAAEAGLLVMGPDCGTSVIGGVMLGFANQIPKGDIGIVGASGTGLQEISCLIAQAG
;
A
#
# COMPACT_ATOMS: atom_id res chain seq x y z
N MET A 1 -32.85 10.61 -1.59
CA MET A 1 -32.50 9.22 -1.28
C MET A 1 -31.07 9.03 -1.73
N SER A 2 -30.17 8.67 -0.83
CA SER A 2 -28.74 8.50 -1.20
C SER A 2 -28.54 7.37 -2.21
N ILE A 3 -27.75 7.59 -3.20
CA ILE A 3 -27.46 6.65 -4.28
C ILE A 3 -26.06 6.09 -4.10
N ILE A 4 -25.97 4.77 -4.18
CA ILE A 4 -24.70 4.04 -4.12
C ILE A 4 -24.39 3.50 -5.52
N LEU A 5 -23.19 3.82 -6.00
CA LEU A 5 -22.62 3.27 -7.23
C LEU A 5 -21.34 2.52 -6.91
N ASN A 6 -21.18 1.37 -7.53
CA ASN A 6 -19.94 0.60 -7.46
C ASN A 6 -19.44 0.26 -8.86
N ARG A 7 -18.12 0.23 -9.02
CA ARG A 7 -17.46 -0.22 -10.25
C ARG A 7 -16.27 -1.11 -9.91
N VAL A 8 -16.13 -2.20 -10.66
CA VAL A 8 -14.97 -3.10 -10.57
C VAL A 8 -14.06 -2.83 -11.76
N CYS A 9 -12.83 -2.42 -11.48
CA CYS A 9 -11.77 -2.24 -12.47
C CYS A 9 -10.86 -3.46 -12.42
N ARG A 10 -10.98 -4.36 -13.41
CA ARG A 10 -10.28 -5.64 -13.41
C ARG A 10 -8.78 -5.48 -13.63
N GLY A 11 -8.00 -6.17 -12.80
CA GLY A 11 -6.55 -6.22 -12.93
C GLY A 11 -5.85 -4.86 -12.73
N LEU A 12 -6.56 -3.86 -12.20
CA LEU A 12 -5.98 -2.55 -11.88
C LEU A 12 -5.51 -2.55 -10.43
N PHE A 13 -4.20 -2.60 -10.27
CA PHE A 13 -3.54 -2.49 -8.96
C PHE A 13 -2.86 -1.13 -8.85
N LEU A 14 -3.15 -0.40 -7.78
CA LEU A 14 -2.49 0.84 -7.40
C LEU A 14 -2.11 0.77 -5.93
N ASP A 15 -1.09 1.53 -5.57
CA ASP A 15 -0.65 1.69 -4.19
C ASP A 15 -1.80 2.24 -3.31
N SER A 16 -1.90 1.73 -2.08
CA SER A 16 -2.97 2.09 -1.14
C SER A 16 -2.97 3.58 -0.79
N VAL A 17 -1.81 4.24 -0.77
CA VAL A 17 -1.72 5.68 -0.52
C VAL A 17 -2.35 6.47 -1.66
N VAL A 18 -2.07 6.07 -2.91
CA VAL A 18 -2.69 6.67 -4.11
C VAL A 18 -4.20 6.48 -4.07
N LEU A 19 -4.67 5.26 -3.78
CA LEU A 19 -6.11 4.97 -3.66
C LEU A 19 -6.78 5.81 -2.56
N MET A 20 -6.12 5.97 -1.41
CA MET A 20 -6.60 6.80 -0.31
C MET A 20 -6.65 8.30 -0.69
N GLN A 21 -5.66 8.81 -1.42
CA GLN A 21 -5.65 10.20 -1.91
C GLN A 21 -6.80 10.45 -2.88
N ILE A 22 -7.03 9.52 -3.81
CA ILE A 22 -8.15 9.59 -4.75
C ILE A 22 -9.48 9.55 -3.97
N SER A 23 -9.64 8.60 -3.03
CA SER A 23 -10.84 8.50 -2.19
C SER A 23 -11.13 9.82 -1.47
N ARG A 24 -10.12 10.44 -0.85
CA ARG A 24 -10.27 11.74 -0.19
C ARG A 24 -10.69 12.85 -1.16
N SER A 25 -10.08 12.88 -2.35
CA SER A 25 -10.42 13.86 -3.39
C SER A 25 -11.88 13.71 -3.85
N ILE A 26 -12.39 12.48 -3.93
CA ILE A 26 -13.78 12.20 -4.28
C ILE A 26 -14.72 12.56 -3.13
N ALA A 27 -14.37 12.19 -1.88
CA ALA A 27 -15.16 12.51 -0.69
C ALA A 27 -15.31 14.02 -0.47
N SER A 28 -14.36 14.84 -0.94
CA SER A 28 -14.44 16.30 -0.84
C SER A 28 -15.39 16.96 -1.86
N LEU A 29 -15.93 16.21 -2.81
CA LEU A 29 -16.89 16.76 -3.79
C LEU A 29 -18.23 17.05 -3.13
N GLU A 30 -18.80 18.21 -3.45
CA GLU A 30 -20.11 18.62 -2.90
C GLU A 30 -21.19 17.60 -3.22
N GLY A 31 -21.88 17.14 -2.16
CA GLY A 31 -22.97 16.17 -2.21
C GLY A 31 -22.51 14.70 -2.23
N VAL A 32 -21.22 14.42 -2.18
CA VAL A 32 -20.72 13.06 -1.90
C VAL A 32 -20.78 12.84 -0.39
N GLU A 33 -21.42 11.76 0.00
CA GLU A 33 -21.59 11.39 1.41
C GLU A 33 -20.48 10.44 1.87
N ASP A 34 -20.01 9.58 0.96
CA ASP A 34 -18.95 8.63 1.23
C ASP A 34 -18.27 8.15 -0.06
N SER A 35 -17.00 7.80 0.01
CA SER A 35 -16.28 7.20 -1.10
C SER A 35 -15.10 6.35 -0.65
N ALA A 36 -14.88 5.23 -1.31
CA ALA A 36 -13.74 4.37 -1.08
C ALA A 36 -13.24 3.76 -2.40
N LEU A 37 -11.93 3.69 -2.53
CA LEU A 37 -11.24 2.92 -3.56
C LEU A 37 -10.38 1.87 -2.86
N MET A 38 -10.68 0.59 -3.08
CA MET A 38 -10.02 -0.52 -2.40
C MET A 38 -9.80 -1.71 -3.34
N ILE A 39 -8.74 -2.47 -3.10
CA ILE A 39 -8.52 -3.75 -3.78
C ILE A 39 -9.56 -4.76 -3.28
N GLY A 40 -10.09 -5.58 -4.18
CA GLY A 40 -11.20 -6.53 -3.94
C GLY A 40 -10.85 -7.74 -3.09
N THR A 41 -10.03 -7.57 -2.03
CA THR A 41 -9.77 -8.63 -1.06
C THR A 41 -11.02 -8.92 -0.22
N PRO A 42 -11.19 -10.14 0.32
CA PRO A 42 -12.34 -10.46 1.18
C PRO A 42 -12.50 -9.47 2.35
N SER A 43 -11.42 -9.09 3.02
CA SER A 43 -11.43 -8.14 4.13
C SER A 43 -11.90 -6.74 3.70
N ASN A 44 -11.45 -6.26 2.54
CA ASN A 44 -11.86 -4.97 2.01
C ASN A 44 -13.33 -4.97 1.56
N LEU A 45 -13.80 -6.09 1.00
CA LEU A 45 -15.22 -6.27 0.68
C LEU A 45 -16.10 -6.22 1.92
N ASP A 46 -15.66 -6.85 3.02
CA ASP A 46 -16.37 -6.79 4.31
C ASP A 46 -16.38 -5.36 4.89
N LEU A 47 -15.28 -4.61 4.75
CA LEU A 47 -15.24 -3.21 5.16
C LEU A 47 -16.23 -2.34 4.38
N LEU A 48 -16.28 -2.48 3.04
CA LEU A 48 -17.21 -1.73 2.19
C LEU A 48 -18.68 -2.08 2.48
N ASP A 49 -18.95 -3.35 2.76
CA ASP A 49 -20.29 -3.85 3.12
C ASP A 49 -20.74 -3.30 4.47
N ASN A 50 -19.86 -3.37 5.49
CA ASN A 50 -20.10 -2.79 6.82
C ASN A 50 -20.31 -1.27 6.79
N ALA A 51 -19.61 -0.56 5.89
CA ALA A 51 -19.81 0.88 5.66
C ALA A 51 -21.12 1.16 4.89
N GLY A 52 -21.81 0.14 4.41
CA GLY A 52 -23.05 0.26 3.65
C GLY A 52 -22.89 0.93 2.29
N ILE A 53 -21.70 0.86 1.69
CA ILE A 53 -21.40 1.43 0.37
C ILE A 53 -21.13 0.38 -0.71
N LEU A 54 -21.32 -0.90 -0.39
CA LEU A 54 -21.20 -2.00 -1.34
C LEU A 54 -22.60 -2.48 -1.76
N LYS A 55 -22.88 -2.41 -3.07
CA LYS A 55 -24.04 -3.05 -3.69
C LYS A 55 -23.54 -4.20 -4.57
N ASP A 56 -24.32 -5.25 -4.74
CA ASP A 56 -24.23 -6.41 -5.68
C ASP A 56 -22.86 -6.77 -6.33
N THR A 57 -21.84 -5.95 -6.17
CA THR A 57 -20.49 -6.11 -6.76
C THR A 57 -19.63 -7.14 -6.02
N ARG A 58 -20.05 -7.57 -4.83
CA ARG A 58 -19.31 -8.55 -4.01
C ARG A 58 -19.03 -9.85 -4.73
N ARG A 59 -19.92 -10.25 -5.66
CA ARG A 59 -19.80 -11.50 -6.45
C ARG A 59 -18.93 -11.36 -7.70
N GLN A 60 -18.52 -10.15 -8.06
CA GLN A 60 -17.85 -9.87 -9.34
C GLN A 60 -16.36 -9.50 -9.17
N ALA A 61 -15.94 -9.10 -7.98
CA ALA A 61 -14.57 -8.71 -7.71
C ALA A 61 -13.76 -9.88 -7.15
N VAL A 62 -12.53 -10.01 -7.63
CA VAL A 62 -11.52 -10.95 -7.15
C VAL A 62 -10.30 -10.20 -6.62
N GLY A 63 -9.42 -10.87 -5.87
CA GLY A 63 -8.35 -10.27 -5.08
C GLY A 63 -7.33 -9.37 -5.82
N GLY A 64 -7.39 -9.29 -7.15
CA GLY A 64 -6.53 -8.40 -7.96
C GLY A 64 -7.30 -7.26 -8.62
N ASP A 65 -8.60 -7.09 -8.33
CA ASP A 65 -9.43 -6.04 -8.91
C ASP A 65 -9.51 -4.83 -7.99
N LEU A 66 -9.60 -3.63 -8.56
CA LEU A 66 -9.92 -2.42 -7.81
C LEU A 66 -11.43 -2.21 -7.79
N ILE A 67 -11.96 -1.88 -6.60
CA ILE A 67 -13.35 -1.49 -6.41
C ILE A 67 -13.42 0.00 -6.14
N ILE A 68 -14.26 0.69 -6.90
CA ILE A 68 -14.65 2.07 -6.64
C ILE A 68 -16.06 2.01 -6.04
N ALA A 69 -16.23 2.56 -4.85
CA ALA A 69 -17.51 2.68 -4.17
C ALA A 69 -17.79 4.15 -3.84
N VAL A 70 -18.95 4.65 -4.24
CA VAL A 70 -19.36 6.04 -4.01
C VAL A 70 -20.81 6.07 -3.53
N ARG A 71 -21.07 6.88 -2.51
CA ARG A 71 -22.42 7.24 -2.05
C ARG A 71 -22.62 8.74 -2.24
N GLY A 72 -23.59 9.13 -3.07
CA GLY A 72 -23.98 10.51 -3.32
C GLY A 72 -25.40 10.79 -2.85
N LYS A 73 -25.71 12.06 -2.60
CA LYS A 73 -27.06 12.52 -2.21
C LYS A 73 -28.11 12.26 -3.29
N ASP A 74 -27.67 12.16 -4.55
CA ASP A 74 -28.51 11.93 -5.73
C ASP A 74 -27.70 11.25 -6.85
N ASP A 75 -28.37 10.81 -7.91
CA ASP A 75 -27.76 10.12 -9.07
C ASP A 75 -26.71 10.99 -9.76
N THR A 76 -26.99 12.27 -9.97
CA THR A 76 -26.07 13.19 -10.66
C THR A 76 -24.76 13.32 -9.90
N THR A 77 -24.84 13.44 -8.58
CA THR A 77 -23.65 13.54 -7.71
C THR A 77 -22.85 12.23 -7.73
N ALA A 78 -23.53 11.08 -7.59
CA ALA A 78 -22.87 9.79 -7.58
C ALA A 78 -22.17 9.50 -8.95
N LEU A 79 -22.84 9.80 -10.07
CA LEU A 79 -22.26 9.65 -11.41
C LEU A 79 -21.07 10.59 -11.64
N ARG A 80 -21.17 11.86 -11.21
CA ARG A 80 -20.07 12.82 -11.31
C ARG A 80 -18.86 12.36 -10.49
N ALA A 81 -19.09 11.87 -9.29
CA ALA A 81 -18.04 11.36 -8.41
C ALA A 81 -17.37 10.10 -9.00
N MET A 82 -18.15 9.18 -9.57
CA MET A 82 -17.63 8.00 -10.26
C MET A 82 -16.77 8.39 -11.46
N ALA A 83 -17.25 9.26 -12.32
CA ALA A 83 -16.51 9.76 -13.50
C ALA A 83 -15.21 10.48 -13.09
N LYS A 84 -15.23 11.23 -11.98
CA LYS A 84 -14.03 11.86 -11.44
C LYS A 84 -13.02 10.84 -10.93
N ALA A 85 -13.46 9.78 -10.24
CA ALA A 85 -12.60 8.69 -9.79
C ALA A 85 -11.90 8.01 -10.98
N GLU A 86 -12.65 7.68 -12.03
CA GLU A 86 -12.12 7.10 -13.26
C GLU A 86 -11.09 8.01 -13.92
N SER A 87 -11.42 9.29 -14.07
CA SER A 87 -10.49 10.28 -14.64
C SER A 87 -9.19 10.41 -13.84
N LEU A 88 -9.23 10.27 -12.52
CA LEU A 88 -8.02 10.29 -11.67
C LEU A 88 -7.21 9.00 -11.77
N LEU A 89 -7.87 7.86 -11.99
CA LEU A 89 -7.22 6.57 -12.22
C LEU A 89 -6.54 6.49 -13.59
N ASP A 90 -7.11 7.15 -14.61
CA ASP A 90 -6.56 7.23 -15.96
C ASP A 90 -5.41 8.25 -16.08
N GLN A 91 -5.29 9.17 -15.13
CA GLN A 91 -4.16 10.08 -15.11
C GLN A 91 -2.90 9.30 -14.76
N PRO A 92 -1.81 9.46 -15.51
CA PRO A 92 -0.54 8.92 -15.07
C PRO A 92 -0.29 9.49 -13.68
N VAL A 93 -0.07 8.59 -12.71
CA VAL A 93 0.33 9.00 -11.36
C VAL A 93 1.48 9.97 -11.54
N THR A 94 1.23 11.26 -11.36
CA THR A 94 2.27 12.29 -11.38
C THR A 94 3.05 12.14 -10.09
N THR A 95 3.73 11.01 -9.99
CA THR A 95 4.91 10.89 -9.15
C THR A 95 5.81 12.02 -9.64
N ILE A 96 6.16 12.90 -8.73
CA ILE A 96 7.13 13.97 -8.86
C ILE A 96 8.05 13.66 -10.04
N LYS A 97 7.91 14.45 -11.13
CA LYS A 97 8.84 14.42 -12.25
C LYS A 97 10.18 14.99 -11.76
N GLU A 98 10.85 14.29 -10.89
CA GLU A 98 12.28 14.40 -10.71
C GLU A 98 12.89 13.38 -11.68
N THR A 99 13.31 13.87 -12.81
CA THR A 99 14.39 13.43 -13.70
C THR A 99 14.93 12.01 -13.46
N PHE A 100 14.11 10.97 -13.64
CA PHE A 100 14.64 9.64 -13.91
C PHE A 100 14.43 9.32 -15.39
N GLU A 101 15.42 9.67 -16.21
CA GLU A 101 15.47 9.33 -17.64
C GLU A 101 15.45 7.82 -17.93
N LEU A 102 15.60 6.98 -16.90
CA LEU A 102 15.57 5.53 -16.98
C LEU A 102 14.72 4.95 -15.83
N GLN A 103 13.48 4.59 -16.12
CA GLN A 103 12.70 3.76 -15.20
C GLN A 103 13.02 2.29 -15.49
N PRO A 104 13.81 1.63 -14.63
CA PRO A 104 14.13 0.22 -14.80
C PRO A 104 12.87 -0.64 -14.67
N ARG A 105 12.65 -1.55 -15.62
CA ARG A 105 11.46 -2.40 -15.69
C ARG A 105 11.56 -3.69 -14.88
N SER A 106 12.68 -3.92 -14.21
CA SER A 106 12.93 -5.10 -13.39
C SER A 106 13.93 -4.80 -12.28
N LEU A 107 13.91 -5.59 -11.20
CA LEU A 107 14.90 -5.50 -10.13
C LEU A 107 16.33 -5.60 -10.69
N ARG A 108 16.58 -6.51 -11.62
CA ARG A 108 17.90 -6.69 -12.25
C ARG A 108 18.36 -5.42 -12.97
N SER A 109 17.48 -4.77 -13.75
CA SER A 109 17.85 -3.54 -14.45
C SER A 109 17.99 -2.36 -13.47
N ALA A 110 17.19 -2.34 -12.38
CA ALA A 110 17.35 -1.35 -11.32
C ALA A 110 18.71 -1.46 -10.65
N LEU A 111 19.15 -2.66 -10.27
CA LEU A 111 20.43 -2.87 -9.62
C LEU A 111 21.63 -2.59 -10.53
N ALA A 112 21.48 -2.71 -11.84
CA ALA A 112 22.52 -2.30 -12.79
C ALA A 112 22.70 -0.77 -12.84
N SER A 113 21.62 -0.01 -12.53
CA SER A 113 21.64 1.46 -12.49
C SER A 113 21.94 2.02 -11.11
N PHE A 114 21.56 1.29 -10.05
CA PHE A 114 21.70 1.68 -8.65
C PHE A 114 22.56 0.65 -7.90
N THR A 115 23.85 0.66 -8.18
CA THR A 115 24.81 -0.35 -7.67
C THR A 115 24.99 -0.34 -6.15
N ASP A 116 24.70 0.78 -5.50
CA ASP A 116 24.87 0.96 -4.04
C ASP A 116 23.61 0.60 -3.25
N SER A 117 22.58 0.07 -3.94
CA SER A 117 21.35 -0.35 -3.27
C SER A 117 21.62 -1.52 -2.33
N ASN A 118 21.13 -1.41 -1.10
CA ASN A 118 21.22 -2.45 -0.07
C ASN A 118 19.83 -2.91 0.42
N MET A 119 18.76 -2.28 -0.05
CA MET A 119 17.39 -2.57 0.36
C MET A 119 16.42 -2.51 -0.82
N ALA A 120 15.43 -3.38 -0.79
CA ALA A 120 14.25 -3.34 -1.66
C ALA A 120 13.00 -3.10 -0.83
N LEU A 121 12.19 -2.11 -1.23
CA LEU A 121 10.83 -1.93 -0.74
C LEU A 121 9.89 -2.62 -1.73
N VAL A 122 9.13 -3.60 -1.24
CA VAL A 122 8.18 -4.38 -2.04
C VAL A 122 6.78 -3.93 -1.72
N SER A 123 6.09 -3.34 -2.71
CA SER A 123 4.71 -2.84 -2.61
C SER A 123 3.94 -3.26 -3.86
N VAL A 124 3.71 -4.56 -3.98
CA VAL A 124 2.92 -5.19 -5.04
C VAL A 124 1.77 -5.97 -4.43
N SER A 125 0.83 -6.50 -5.25
CA SER A 125 -0.21 -7.41 -4.74
C SER A 125 0.41 -8.55 -3.95
N GLY A 126 -0.19 -8.91 -2.79
CA GLY A 126 0.30 -9.96 -1.89
C GLY A 126 0.59 -11.29 -2.58
N GLU A 127 -0.18 -11.62 -3.61
CA GLU A 127 0.02 -12.79 -4.47
C GLU A 127 1.42 -12.84 -5.11
N PHE A 128 2.01 -11.69 -5.44
CA PHE A 128 3.34 -11.60 -6.07
C PHE A 128 4.45 -11.20 -5.09
N ALA A 129 4.07 -10.71 -3.91
CA ALA A 129 4.99 -10.08 -2.97
C ALA A 129 6.11 -11.01 -2.49
N ALA A 130 5.78 -12.26 -2.17
CA ALA A 130 6.76 -13.24 -1.72
C ALA A 130 7.79 -13.58 -2.82
N ALA A 131 7.34 -13.67 -4.08
CA ALA A 131 8.24 -13.93 -5.20
C ALA A 131 9.20 -12.76 -5.46
N GLU A 132 8.71 -11.51 -5.36
CA GLU A 132 9.56 -10.32 -5.51
C GLU A 132 10.54 -10.17 -4.34
N ALA A 133 10.09 -10.43 -3.10
CA ALA A 133 10.97 -10.44 -1.93
C ALA A 133 12.10 -11.46 -2.06
N ARG A 134 11.81 -12.70 -2.53
CA ARG A 134 12.85 -13.71 -2.80
C ARG A 134 13.86 -13.26 -3.86
N LYS A 135 13.42 -12.57 -4.92
CA LYS A 135 14.33 -12.02 -5.93
C LYS A 135 15.29 -10.99 -5.30
N ALA A 136 14.77 -10.14 -4.41
CA ALA A 136 15.57 -9.14 -3.70
C ALA A 136 16.58 -9.80 -2.74
N LEU A 137 16.18 -10.79 -1.96
CA LEU A 137 17.08 -11.55 -1.06
C LEU A 137 18.20 -12.23 -1.83
N ARG A 138 17.88 -12.89 -2.96
CA ARG A 138 18.88 -13.54 -3.84
C ARG A 138 19.86 -12.55 -4.48
N ALA A 139 19.45 -11.27 -4.58
CA ALA A 139 20.32 -10.20 -5.04
C ALA A 139 21.14 -9.56 -3.89
N GLY A 140 21.04 -10.06 -2.66
CA GLY A 140 21.79 -9.57 -1.50
C GLY A 140 21.17 -8.34 -0.84
N LEU A 141 19.87 -8.05 -1.08
CA LEU A 141 19.20 -6.89 -0.52
C LEU A 141 18.43 -7.25 0.74
N HIS A 142 18.43 -6.35 1.73
CA HIS A 142 17.41 -6.34 2.76
C HIS A 142 16.03 -6.06 2.14
N VAL A 143 14.95 -6.53 2.75
CA VAL A 143 13.59 -6.35 2.23
C VAL A 143 12.71 -5.66 3.26
N MET A 144 12.06 -4.59 2.85
CA MET A 144 10.87 -4.06 3.49
C MET A 144 9.65 -4.50 2.69
N LEU A 145 8.90 -5.45 3.23
CA LEU A 145 7.71 -6.02 2.59
C LEU A 145 6.49 -5.25 3.08
N PHE A 146 6.16 -4.19 2.32
CA PHE A 146 5.03 -3.31 2.59
C PHE A 146 3.69 -3.99 2.26
N SER A 147 3.70 -4.89 1.25
CA SER A 147 2.52 -5.64 0.81
C SER A 147 1.90 -6.44 1.95
N ASP A 148 0.59 -6.40 2.02
CA ASP A 148 -0.27 -7.25 2.85
C ASP A 148 -0.67 -8.56 2.12
N ASN A 149 -1.53 -9.37 2.73
CA ASN A 149 -2.08 -10.61 2.14
C ASN A 149 -1.01 -11.61 1.66
N VAL A 150 0.14 -11.65 2.31
CA VAL A 150 1.17 -12.69 2.16
C VAL A 150 0.87 -13.82 3.15
N SER A 151 1.00 -15.06 2.71
CA SER A 151 0.72 -16.21 3.59
C SER A 151 1.75 -16.33 4.72
N VAL A 152 1.33 -16.84 5.88
CA VAL A 152 2.23 -17.09 7.01
C VAL A 152 3.35 -18.07 6.62
N SER A 153 3.06 -19.04 5.75
CA SER A 153 4.07 -19.97 5.25
C SER A 153 5.15 -19.27 4.43
N ASP A 154 4.75 -18.36 3.54
CA ASP A 154 5.71 -17.56 2.76
C ASP A 154 6.52 -16.62 3.65
N GLU A 155 5.90 -16.01 4.65
CA GLU A 155 6.59 -15.17 5.62
C GLU A 155 7.69 -15.95 6.37
N ILE A 156 7.36 -17.14 6.88
CA ILE A 156 8.31 -18.02 7.59
C ILE A 156 9.50 -18.36 6.68
N GLU A 157 9.22 -18.76 5.43
CA GLU A 157 10.28 -19.10 4.47
C GLU A 157 11.17 -17.91 4.14
N LEU A 158 10.59 -16.75 3.86
CA LEU A 158 11.33 -15.53 3.55
C LEU A 158 12.25 -15.10 4.71
N LYS A 159 11.75 -15.16 5.95
CA LYS A 159 12.53 -14.81 7.13
C LYS A 159 13.66 -15.80 7.39
N ARG A 160 13.44 -17.09 7.10
CA ARG A 160 14.49 -18.11 7.17
C ARG A 160 15.57 -17.89 6.11
N GLU A 161 15.17 -17.70 4.83
CA GLU A 161 16.10 -17.41 3.73
C GLU A 161 16.94 -16.15 4.03
N ALA A 162 16.30 -15.11 4.58
CA ALA A 162 17.00 -13.88 4.96
C ALA A 162 18.02 -14.12 6.08
N ALA A 163 17.63 -14.83 7.14
CA ALA A 163 18.52 -15.14 8.26
C ALA A 163 19.74 -15.94 7.83
N GLU A 164 19.57 -16.93 6.95
CA GLU A 164 20.66 -17.73 6.39
C GLU A 164 21.64 -16.87 5.54
N ALA A 165 21.12 -15.81 4.90
CA ALA A 165 21.91 -14.86 4.11
C ALA A 165 22.47 -13.68 4.90
N GLY A 166 22.17 -13.55 6.20
CA GLY A 166 22.54 -12.39 7.02
C GLY A 166 21.76 -11.11 6.63
N LEU A 167 20.57 -11.27 6.06
CA LEU A 167 19.71 -10.20 5.60
C LEU A 167 18.48 -10.02 6.52
N LEU A 168 17.77 -8.91 6.35
CA LEU A 168 16.54 -8.60 7.09
C LEU A 168 15.33 -8.67 6.14
N VAL A 169 14.22 -9.24 6.64
CA VAL A 169 12.88 -9.06 6.08
C VAL A 169 11.99 -8.44 7.14
N MET A 170 11.53 -7.23 6.89
CA MET A 170 10.55 -6.50 7.70
C MET A 170 9.17 -6.67 7.03
N GLY A 171 8.18 -7.10 7.79
CA GLY A 171 6.86 -7.45 7.26
C GLY A 171 6.70 -8.95 7.00
N PRO A 172 5.63 -9.35 6.29
CA PRO A 172 4.70 -8.52 5.47
C PRO A 172 3.88 -7.50 6.27
N ASP A 173 3.11 -6.69 5.53
CA ASP A 173 2.29 -5.60 6.08
C ASP A 173 3.14 -4.60 6.92
N CYS A 174 4.38 -4.38 6.52
CA CYS A 174 5.29 -3.47 7.20
C CYS A 174 5.13 -2.05 6.65
N GLY A 175 4.26 -1.25 7.25
CA GLY A 175 4.08 0.17 6.89
C GLY A 175 5.09 1.11 7.55
N THR A 176 5.79 0.68 8.60
CA THR A 176 6.65 1.55 9.41
C THR A 176 7.94 0.83 9.81
N SER A 177 9.07 1.42 9.47
CA SER A 177 10.38 0.93 9.91
C SER A 177 11.37 2.09 10.09
N VAL A 178 12.29 1.94 11.05
CA VAL A 178 13.42 2.85 11.26
C VAL A 178 14.68 2.01 11.41
N ILE A 179 15.58 2.10 10.44
CA ILE A 179 16.81 1.30 10.43
C ILE A 179 18.02 2.24 10.38
N GLY A 180 18.88 2.15 11.38
CA GLY A 180 20.08 2.99 11.46
C GLY A 180 19.79 4.49 11.50
N GLY A 181 18.58 4.90 11.91
CA GLY A 181 18.11 6.30 11.91
C GLY A 181 17.48 6.75 10.61
N VAL A 182 17.32 5.85 9.62
CA VAL A 182 16.59 6.11 8.37
C VAL A 182 15.15 5.69 8.52
N MET A 183 14.23 6.63 8.32
CA MET A 183 12.79 6.43 8.38
C MET A 183 12.29 5.89 7.04
N LEU A 184 11.52 4.81 7.08
CA LEU A 184 10.97 4.11 5.92
C LEU A 184 9.45 4.01 6.03
N GLY A 185 8.77 4.09 4.88
CA GLY A 185 7.31 4.01 4.80
C GLY A 185 6.63 5.16 5.55
N PHE A 186 5.75 4.83 6.48
CA PHE A 186 5.00 5.81 7.29
C PHE A 186 5.68 6.18 8.62
N ALA A 187 6.98 5.86 8.79
CA ALA A 187 7.69 6.18 10.01
C ALA A 187 7.74 7.69 10.25
N ASN A 188 7.53 8.09 11.51
CA ASN A 188 7.67 9.47 11.93
C ASN A 188 9.14 9.89 11.92
N GLN A 189 9.38 11.18 11.70
CA GLN A 189 10.71 11.75 11.84
C GLN A 189 11.03 11.89 13.33
N ILE A 190 12.00 11.10 13.79
CA ILE A 190 12.45 11.05 15.19
C ILE A 190 13.97 11.18 15.25
N PRO A 191 14.54 11.71 16.34
CA PRO A 191 15.97 11.72 16.54
C PRO A 191 16.52 10.29 16.66
N LYS A 192 17.76 10.09 16.24
CA LYS A 192 18.46 8.82 16.44
C LYS A 192 18.72 8.61 17.94
N GLY A 193 18.39 7.42 18.45
CA GLY A 193 18.61 7.01 19.83
C GLY A 193 19.15 5.58 19.92
N ASP A 194 19.36 5.13 21.15
CA ASP A 194 19.95 3.81 21.45
C ASP A 194 18.88 2.74 21.82
N ILE A 195 17.61 3.10 21.78
CA ILE A 195 16.50 2.20 22.11
C ILE A 195 16.01 1.52 20.83
N GLY A 196 16.13 0.18 20.80
CA GLY A 196 15.55 -0.65 19.74
C GLY A 196 14.11 -1.03 20.07
N ILE A 197 13.21 -0.90 19.10
CA ILE A 197 11.79 -1.26 19.24
C ILE A 197 11.43 -2.29 18.17
N VAL A 198 10.78 -3.38 18.59
CA VAL A 198 10.22 -4.40 17.68
C VAL A 198 8.77 -4.66 18.09
N GLY A 199 7.87 -4.65 17.12
CA GLY A 199 6.46 -4.88 17.36
C GLY A 199 5.69 -5.17 16.08
N ALA A 200 4.48 -5.69 16.23
CA ALA A 200 3.59 -6.02 15.11
C ALA A 200 2.69 -4.84 14.70
N SER A 201 2.50 -3.83 15.57
CA SER A 201 1.65 -2.68 15.29
C SER A 201 2.46 -1.50 14.75
N GLY A 202 2.31 -1.17 13.46
CA GLY A 202 2.97 -0.01 12.85
C GLY A 202 2.61 1.30 13.54
N THR A 203 1.31 1.56 13.78
CA THR A 203 0.84 2.75 14.49
C THR A 203 1.27 2.79 15.95
N GLY A 204 1.31 1.63 16.62
CA GLY A 204 1.85 1.53 17.98
C GLY A 204 3.35 1.85 18.03
N LEU A 205 4.12 1.40 17.05
CA LEU A 205 5.55 1.73 16.94
C LEU A 205 5.76 3.24 16.68
N GLN A 206 4.91 3.86 15.84
CA GLN A 206 4.94 5.30 15.59
C GLN A 206 4.71 6.09 16.88
N GLU A 207 3.67 5.74 17.64
CA GLU A 207 3.33 6.41 18.90
C GLU A 207 4.44 6.25 19.93
N ILE A 208 4.86 5.01 20.20
CA ILE A 208 5.92 4.72 21.19
C ILE A 208 7.23 5.43 20.83
N SER A 209 7.62 5.42 19.56
CA SER A 209 8.85 6.08 19.13
C SER A 209 8.80 7.59 19.32
N CYS A 210 7.64 8.23 19.08
CA CYS A 210 7.44 9.64 19.35
C CYS A 210 7.47 9.97 20.84
N LEU A 211 6.82 9.15 21.68
CA LEU A 211 6.83 9.33 23.13
C LEU A 211 8.24 9.22 23.71
N ILE A 212 9.03 8.24 23.26
CA ILE A 212 10.43 8.10 23.66
C ILE A 212 11.25 9.32 23.22
N ALA A 213 11.07 9.76 21.97
CA ALA A 213 11.77 10.93 21.44
C ALA A 213 11.43 12.24 22.18
N GLN A 214 10.22 12.35 22.73
CA GLN A 214 9.80 13.50 23.54
C GLN A 214 10.33 13.43 24.98
N ALA A 215 10.55 12.24 25.49
CA ALA A 215 11.06 12.04 26.85
C ALA A 215 12.59 12.24 26.97
N GLY A 216 13.33 12.28 25.88
CA GLY A 216 14.79 12.44 25.80
C GLY A 216 15.50 11.10 25.78
#